data_5cccbd5158584dda0ad156c989898cdc
#
_entry.id   5cccbd5158584dda0ad156c989898cdc
#
_cell.length_a   1.000
_cell.length_b   1.000
_cell.length_c   1.000
_cell.angle_alpha   90.00
_cell.angle_beta   90.00
_cell.angle_gamma   90.00
#
_symmetry.space_group_name_H-M   'P 1'
#
loop_
_entity.id
_entity.type
_entity.pdbx_description
1 polymer ?
#
loop_
_entity_poly.entity_id
_entity_poly.type
_entity_poly.pdbx_seq_one_letter_code
_entity_poly.pdbx_strand_id
1 'polypeptide(L)'
;TKYLNIVNIIMRNIENEYKVLMSEILHRGSDKKDRTGTGTKSVFGRTIRHDMSLGFPILTGKKISFNAAKVELLWILRGRTDLKYLEDNGVKYWRPDYERSGRTDETLGPVYGKQWRDFNGVDQLYNLTHSINNNPDSRRLMVSAWAPHEINEMVLPPCHYAFQVYINNGT
;
A
#
# COMPACT_ATOMS: atom_id res chain seq x y z
N THR A 1 -11.15 -3.94 -34.53
CA THR A 1 -11.57 -4.31 -33.15
C THR A 1 -10.54 -5.21 -32.46
N LYS A 2 -9.97 -6.22 -33.12
CA LYS A 2 -8.95 -7.10 -32.55
C LYS A 2 -7.61 -6.38 -32.25
N TYR A 3 -7.19 -5.48 -33.16
CA TYR A 3 -5.97 -4.66 -32.98
C TYR A 3 -6.09 -3.66 -31.82
N LEU A 4 -7.25 -3.03 -31.64
CA LEU A 4 -7.48 -2.15 -30.48
C LEU A 4 -7.43 -2.91 -29.15
N ASN A 5 -7.91 -4.17 -29.12
CA ASN A 5 -7.82 -5.00 -27.93
C ASN A 5 -6.39 -5.42 -27.61
N ILE A 6 -5.58 -5.76 -28.63
CA ILE A 6 -4.17 -6.12 -28.44
C ILE A 6 -3.35 -4.91 -27.97
N VAL A 7 -3.55 -3.74 -28.56
CA VAL A 7 -2.90 -2.50 -28.14
C VAL A 7 -3.32 -2.13 -26.71
N ASN A 8 -4.59 -2.26 -26.36
CA ASN A 8 -5.08 -2.04 -25.00
C ASN A 8 -4.52 -3.05 -23.98
N ILE A 9 -4.33 -4.32 -24.36
CA ILE A 9 -3.72 -5.34 -23.50
C ILE A 9 -2.22 -5.06 -23.28
N ILE A 10 -1.50 -4.67 -24.34
CA ILE A 10 -0.08 -4.31 -24.25
C ILE A 10 0.12 -3.04 -23.41
N MET A 11 -0.80 -2.07 -23.50
CA MET A 11 -0.76 -0.81 -22.73
C MET A 11 -1.15 -1.00 -21.25
N ARG A 12 -1.85 -2.08 -20.89
CA ARG A 12 -2.32 -2.35 -19.50
C ARG A 12 -1.39 -3.25 -18.68
N ASN A 13 -0.20 -3.56 -19.17
CA ASN A 13 0.80 -4.26 -18.37
C ASN A 13 1.34 -3.29 -17.32
N ILE A 14 1.34 -3.72 -16.04
CA ILE A 14 1.85 -2.93 -14.90
C ILE A 14 3.25 -2.36 -15.15
N GLU A 15 4.11 -3.10 -15.85
CA GLU A 15 5.46 -2.68 -16.21
C GLU A 15 5.46 -1.46 -17.14
N ASN A 16 4.56 -1.42 -18.12
CA ASN A 16 4.43 -0.29 -19.05
C ASN A 16 3.79 0.92 -18.37
N GLU A 17 2.74 0.73 -17.58
CA GLU A 17 2.12 1.80 -16.78
C GLU A 17 3.16 2.46 -15.85
N TYR A 18 3.97 1.65 -15.19
CA TYR A 18 5.04 2.13 -14.33
C TYR A 18 6.10 2.94 -15.12
N LYS A 19 6.55 2.42 -16.28
CA LYS A 19 7.53 3.10 -17.13
C LYS A 19 7.02 4.44 -17.67
N VAL A 20 5.75 4.49 -18.09
CA VAL A 20 5.09 5.72 -18.55
C VAL A 20 5.04 6.75 -17.42
N LEU A 21 4.63 6.32 -16.22
CA LEU A 21 4.59 7.19 -15.04
C LEU A 21 5.98 7.71 -14.66
N MET A 22 6.99 6.85 -14.66
CA MET A 22 8.38 7.25 -14.39
C MET A 22 8.90 8.25 -15.41
N SER A 23 8.63 8.02 -16.71
CA SER A 23 8.99 8.95 -17.78
C SER A 23 8.30 10.31 -17.59
N GLU A 24 7.03 10.32 -17.24
CA GLU A 24 6.30 11.57 -16.96
C GLU A 24 6.91 12.34 -15.78
N ILE A 25 7.22 11.66 -14.68
CA ILE A 25 7.85 12.28 -13.52
C ILE A 25 9.20 12.89 -13.90
N LEU A 26 10.03 12.18 -14.66
CA LEU A 26 11.35 12.67 -15.06
C LEU A 26 11.27 13.91 -15.94
N HIS A 27 10.33 13.96 -16.89
CA HIS A 27 10.25 15.04 -17.87
C HIS A 27 9.36 16.22 -17.44
N ARG A 28 8.34 15.98 -16.62
CA ARG A 28 7.32 16.97 -16.26
C ARG A 28 7.17 17.17 -14.76
N GLY A 29 7.88 16.37 -13.92
CA GLY A 29 7.81 16.49 -12.49
C GLY A 29 8.41 17.78 -11.97
N SER A 30 7.78 18.37 -10.96
CA SER A 30 8.31 19.52 -10.24
C SER A 30 9.36 19.06 -9.24
N ASP A 31 10.46 19.80 -9.16
CA ASP A 31 11.49 19.56 -8.14
C ASP A 31 10.98 20.04 -6.77
N LYS A 32 11.14 19.19 -5.76
CA LYS A 32 10.77 19.48 -4.37
C LYS A 32 11.89 19.11 -3.42
N LYS A 33 12.01 19.86 -2.35
CA LYS A 33 12.83 19.47 -1.20
C LYS A 33 12.12 18.33 -0.45
N ASP A 34 12.91 17.42 0.09
CA ASP A 34 12.43 16.36 0.97
C ASP A 34 13.17 16.39 2.33
N ARG A 35 12.72 15.56 3.28
CA ARG A 35 13.32 15.47 4.61
C ARG A 35 14.74 14.88 4.62
N THR A 36 15.14 14.20 3.56
CA THR A 36 16.47 13.55 3.45
C THR A 36 17.52 14.46 2.84
N GLY A 37 17.13 15.61 2.28
CA GLY A 37 18.01 16.54 1.59
C GLY A 37 18.42 16.11 0.16
N THR A 38 17.98 14.94 -0.29
CA THR A 38 18.27 14.43 -1.64
C THR A 38 17.46 15.17 -2.72
N GLY A 39 16.27 15.64 -2.35
CA GLY A 39 15.28 16.20 -3.26
C GLY A 39 14.46 15.13 -3.99
N THR A 40 13.33 15.55 -4.54
CA THR A 40 12.43 14.67 -5.30
C THR A 40 11.90 15.37 -6.53
N LYS A 41 11.59 14.59 -7.58
CA LYS A 41 10.71 15.01 -8.66
C LYS A 41 9.33 14.40 -8.45
N SER A 42 8.26 15.18 -8.61
CA SER A 42 6.91 14.69 -8.38
C SER A 42 5.89 15.24 -9.36
N VAL A 43 4.91 14.44 -9.69
CA VAL A 43 3.63 14.83 -10.29
C VAL A 43 2.51 14.50 -9.30
N PHE A 44 1.41 15.23 -9.36
CA PHE A 44 0.29 15.00 -8.46
C PHE A 44 -0.86 14.29 -9.15
N GLY A 45 -1.49 13.34 -8.45
CA GLY A 45 -2.73 12.71 -8.91
C GLY A 45 -2.55 11.83 -10.15
N ARG A 46 -1.94 10.67 -9.97
CA ARG A 46 -1.84 9.62 -11.00
C ARG A 46 -2.45 8.32 -10.50
N THR A 47 -3.03 7.57 -11.43
CA THR A 47 -3.63 6.27 -11.16
C THR A 47 -2.99 5.23 -12.06
N ILE A 48 -2.63 4.09 -11.48
CA ILE A 48 -2.26 2.87 -12.20
C ILE A 48 -3.43 1.91 -12.10
N ARG A 49 -3.83 1.32 -13.22
CA ARG A 49 -4.87 0.28 -13.26
C ARG A 49 -4.25 -1.03 -13.74
N HIS A 50 -4.48 -2.10 -12.99
CA HIS A 50 -4.00 -3.43 -13.34
C HIS A 50 -5.17 -4.42 -13.45
N ASP A 51 -5.12 -5.27 -14.47
CA ASP A 51 -6.05 -6.37 -14.64
C ASP A 51 -5.41 -7.64 -14.04
N MET A 52 -5.97 -8.15 -12.94
CA MET A 52 -5.45 -9.32 -12.24
C MET A 52 -5.49 -10.62 -13.07
N SER A 53 -6.27 -10.66 -14.16
CA SER A 53 -6.24 -11.80 -15.10
C SER A 53 -4.91 -11.91 -15.85
N LEU A 54 -4.12 -10.81 -15.88
CA LEU A 54 -2.76 -10.76 -16.44
C LEU A 54 -1.66 -11.21 -15.46
N GLY A 55 -2.04 -11.65 -14.27
CA GLY A 55 -1.15 -12.08 -13.21
C GLY A 55 -1.00 -11.04 -12.10
N PHE A 56 -0.16 -11.35 -11.11
CA PHE A 56 0.08 -10.47 -9.97
C PHE A 56 0.85 -9.20 -10.39
N PRO A 57 0.48 -7.99 -9.92
CA PRO A 57 1.08 -6.72 -10.33
C PRO A 57 2.49 -6.50 -9.74
N ILE A 58 3.45 -7.33 -10.10
CA ILE A 58 4.84 -7.21 -9.68
C ILE A 58 5.70 -6.75 -10.84
N LEU A 59 6.58 -5.77 -10.57
CA LEU A 59 7.53 -5.28 -11.56
C LEU A 59 8.65 -6.30 -11.76
N THR A 60 9.02 -6.54 -13.02
CA THR A 60 10.12 -7.45 -13.40
C THR A 60 11.39 -6.71 -13.82
N GLY A 61 11.28 -5.42 -14.18
CA GLY A 61 12.40 -4.57 -14.56
C GLY A 61 13.36 -4.21 -13.40
N LYS A 62 13.00 -4.55 -12.16
CA LYS A 62 13.89 -4.47 -11.00
C LYS A 62 13.66 -5.65 -10.06
N LYS A 63 14.67 -5.97 -9.24
CA LYS A 63 14.52 -7.01 -8.21
C LYS A 63 13.58 -6.54 -7.11
N ILE A 64 12.44 -7.20 -6.98
CA ILE A 64 11.45 -6.98 -5.92
C ILE A 64 11.41 -8.21 -5.01
N SER A 65 11.43 -7.99 -3.69
CA SER A 65 11.25 -9.06 -2.72
C SER A 65 9.75 -9.30 -2.49
N PHE A 66 9.16 -10.23 -3.24
CA PHE A 66 7.76 -10.64 -3.02
C PHE A 66 7.56 -11.20 -1.60
N ASN A 67 8.58 -11.91 -1.06
CA ASN A 67 8.51 -12.43 0.31
C ASN A 67 8.36 -11.29 1.34
N ALA A 68 9.10 -10.19 1.18
CA ALA A 68 8.98 -9.05 2.09
C ALA A 68 7.57 -8.44 2.06
N ALA A 69 7.01 -8.22 0.87
CA ALA A 69 5.63 -7.72 0.73
C ALA A 69 4.60 -8.67 1.37
N LYS A 70 4.76 -9.99 1.17
CA LYS A 70 3.89 -11.00 1.79
C LYS A 70 3.98 -10.98 3.32
N VAL A 71 5.19 -10.94 3.86
CA VAL A 71 5.43 -10.91 5.32
C VAL A 71 4.81 -9.66 5.95
N GLU A 72 5.04 -8.50 5.34
CA GLU A 72 4.47 -7.23 5.80
C GLU A 72 2.94 -7.24 5.73
N LEU A 73 2.35 -7.72 4.65
CA LEU A 73 0.89 -7.85 4.57
C LEU A 73 0.33 -8.77 5.67
N LEU A 74 0.95 -9.92 5.92
CA LEU A 74 0.53 -10.83 7.00
C LEU A 74 0.69 -10.20 8.38
N TRP A 75 1.70 -9.37 8.58
CA TRP A 75 1.91 -8.60 9.80
C TRP A 75 0.78 -7.58 10.01
N ILE A 76 0.39 -6.83 8.97
CA ILE A 76 -0.72 -5.89 9.00
C ILE A 76 -2.06 -6.63 9.29
N LEU A 77 -2.34 -7.71 8.55
CA LEU A 77 -3.58 -8.50 8.71
C LEU A 77 -3.74 -9.08 10.13
N ARG A 78 -2.63 -9.32 10.83
CA ARG A 78 -2.62 -9.79 12.23
C ARG A 78 -2.72 -8.66 13.25
N GLY A 79 -2.87 -7.42 12.83
CA GLY A 79 -2.92 -6.26 13.73
C GLY A 79 -1.61 -5.96 14.45
N ARG A 80 -0.48 -6.49 13.94
CA ARG A 80 0.83 -6.32 14.57
C ARG A 80 1.43 -4.96 14.25
N THR A 81 2.29 -4.49 15.16
CA THR A 81 3.04 -3.23 15.03
C THR A 81 4.51 -3.41 15.44
N ASP A 82 4.90 -4.57 15.93
CA ASP A 82 6.25 -4.90 16.40
C ASP A 82 7.23 -5.20 15.27
N LEU A 83 8.49 -4.81 15.47
CA LEU A 83 9.58 -5.08 14.54
C LEU A 83 10.01 -6.54 14.54
N LYS A 84 9.92 -7.20 15.71
CA LYS A 84 10.43 -8.57 15.87
C LYS A 84 9.85 -9.52 14.82
N TYR A 85 8.55 -9.50 14.60
CA TYR A 85 7.93 -10.37 13.59
C TYR A 85 8.49 -10.12 12.19
N LEU A 86 8.67 -8.86 11.82
CA LEU A 86 9.20 -8.49 10.51
C LEU A 86 10.63 -8.99 10.33
N GLU A 87 11.49 -8.77 11.32
CA GLU A 87 12.91 -9.15 11.29
C GLU A 87 13.14 -10.65 11.34
N ASP A 88 12.40 -11.38 12.17
CA ASP A 88 12.44 -12.84 12.25
C ASP A 88 12.07 -13.49 10.89
N ASN A 89 11.27 -12.79 10.08
CA ASN A 89 10.88 -13.21 8.73
C ASN A 89 11.68 -12.53 7.60
N GLY A 90 12.81 -11.91 7.93
CA GLY A 90 13.76 -11.36 6.96
C GLY A 90 13.41 -9.97 6.40
N VAL A 91 12.46 -9.25 7.02
CA VAL A 91 12.06 -7.90 6.63
C VAL A 91 12.71 -6.88 7.56
N LYS A 92 13.73 -6.16 7.09
CA LYS A 92 14.56 -5.27 7.90
C LYS A 92 14.49 -3.79 7.49
N TYR A 93 13.75 -3.45 6.45
CA TYR A 93 13.74 -2.07 5.91
C TYR A 93 13.01 -1.04 6.81
N TRP A 94 12.25 -1.50 7.83
CA TRP A 94 11.67 -0.62 8.83
C TRP A 94 12.64 -0.20 9.94
N ARG A 95 13.72 -0.96 10.19
CA ARG A 95 14.69 -0.69 11.26
C ARG A 95 15.31 0.71 11.19
N PRO A 96 15.78 1.21 10.02
CA PRO A 96 16.35 2.55 9.94
C PRO A 96 15.36 3.68 10.27
N ASP A 97 14.06 3.51 9.93
CA ASP A 97 13.04 4.50 10.27
C ASP A 97 12.71 4.45 11.77
N TYR A 98 12.65 3.24 12.34
CA TYR A 98 12.49 3.06 13.78
C TYR A 98 13.63 3.73 14.57
N GLU A 99 14.87 3.49 14.21
CA GLU A 99 16.05 4.08 14.87
C GLU A 99 16.04 5.61 14.81
N ARG A 100 15.65 6.19 13.67
CA ARG A 100 15.49 7.64 13.51
C ARG A 100 14.37 8.24 14.35
N SER A 101 13.35 7.46 14.68
CA SER A 101 12.22 7.94 15.48
C SER A 101 12.56 8.14 16.96
N GLY A 102 13.67 7.56 17.44
CA GLY A 102 14.06 7.58 18.84
C GLY A 102 13.21 6.72 19.77
N ARG A 103 12.32 5.85 19.23
CA ARG A 103 11.54 4.90 20.02
C ARG A 103 12.44 3.82 20.63
N THR A 104 12.00 3.24 21.74
CA THR A 104 12.74 2.19 22.48
C THR A 104 11.89 0.96 22.79
N ASP A 105 10.66 0.92 22.28
CA ASP A 105 9.65 -0.11 22.59
C ASP A 105 9.57 -1.24 21.55
N GLU A 106 10.49 -1.26 20.57
CA GLU A 106 10.56 -2.24 19.48
C GLU A 106 9.25 -2.35 18.67
N THR A 107 8.47 -1.22 18.61
CA THR A 107 7.26 -1.12 17.78
C THR A 107 7.33 0.08 16.83
N LEU A 108 6.56 0.02 15.74
CA LEU A 108 6.42 1.14 14.81
C LEU A 108 5.34 2.16 15.25
N GLY A 109 4.79 1.98 16.46
CA GLY A 109 3.64 2.71 16.94
C GLY A 109 2.33 2.18 16.33
N PRO A 110 1.21 2.93 16.44
CA PRO A 110 -0.10 2.51 15.97
C PRO A 110 -0.23 2.60 14.45
N VAL A 111 0.55 1.78 13.71
CA VAL A 111 0.56 1.79 12.24
C VAL A 111 -0.32 0.69 11.65
N TYR A 112 -0.84 0.90 10.46
CA TYR A 112 -1.57 -0.03 9.59
C TYR A 112 -2.41 -1.11 10.29
N GLY A 113 -1.75 -2.12 10.89
CA GLY A 113 -2.40 -3.26 11.53
C GLY A 113 -3.27 -2.84 12.72
N LYS A 114 -2.85 -1.82 13.47
CA LYS A 114 -3.65 -1.25 14.56
C LYS A 114 -4.97 -0.71 14.02
N GLN A 115 -4.95 0.12 12.98
CA GLN A 115 -6.19 0.67 12.43
C GLN A 115 -7.03 -0.39 11.72
N TRP A 116 -6.41 -1.33 11.02
CA TRP A 116 -7.15 -2.36 10.29
C TRP A 116 -7.90 -3.30 11.21
N ARG A 117 -7.33 -3.64 12.38
CA ARG A 117 -7.87 -4.65 13.31
C ARG A 117 -8.49 -4.07 14.58
N ASP A 118 -8.13 -2.83 14.93
CA ASP A 118 -8.63 -2.17 16.16
C ASP A 118 -8.57 -0.64 16.02
N PHE A 119 -9.37 -0.06 15.13
CA PHE A 119 -9.51 1.40 15.03
C PHE A 119 -10.48 1.88 16.10
N ASN A 120 -9.97 2.30 17.27
CA ASN A 120 -10.80 2.68 18.42
C ASN A 120 -11.87 1.63 18.78
N GLY A 121 -11.47 0.37 18.85
CA GLY A 121 -12.37 -0.76 19.15
C GLY A 121 -13.10 -1.31 17.92
N VAL A 122 -12.87 -0.78 16.73
CA VAL A 122 -13.49 -1.27 15.50
C VAL A 122 -12.51 -2.12 14.69
N ASP A 123 -12.82 -3.40 14.53
CA ASP A 123 -12.13 -4.29 13.57
C ASP A 123 -12.68 -4.04 12.16
N GLN A 124 -11.98 -3.20 11.40
CA GLN A 124 -12.39 -2.82 10.05
C GLN A 124 -12.35 -3.99 9.07
N LEU A 125 -11.39 -4.92 9.22
CA LEU A 125 -11.31 -6.10 8.33
C LEU A 125 -12.45 -7.08 8.60
N TYR A 126 -12.82 -7.29 9.85
CA TYR A 126 -13.99 -8.10 10.19
C TYR A 126 -15.26 -7.48 9.58
N ASN A 127 -15.46 -6.17 9.77
CA ASN A 127 -16.62 -5.47 9.23
C ASN A 127 -16.66 -5.48 7.69
N LEU A 128 -15.49 -5.34 7.04
CA LEU A 128 -15.39 -5.43 5.58
C LEU A 128 -15.79 -6.82 5.09
N THR A 129 -15.21 -7.89 5.66
CA THR A 129 -15.52 -9.27 5.25
C THR A 129 -16.98 -9.63 5.53
N HIS A 130 -17.52 -9.22 6.68
CA HIS A 130 -18.94 -9.39 6.99
C HIS A 130 -19.83 -8.66 5.97
N SER A 131 -19.48 -7.42 5.60
CA SER A 131 -20.24 -6.64 4.64
C SER A 131 -20.18 -7.21 3.22
N ILE A 132 -19.02 -7.71 2.78
CA ILE A 132 -18.90 -8.40 1.48
C ILE A 132 -19.85 -9.58 1.39
N ASN A 133 -19.98 -10.36 2.47
CA ASN A 133 -20.83 -11.54 2.49
C ASN A 133 -22.33 -11.23 2.58
N ASN A 134 -22.70 -10.15 3.26
CA ASN A 134 -24.11 -9.86 3.60
C ASN A 134 -24.71 -8.68 2.83
N ASN A 135 -23.87 -7.79 2.29
CA ASN A 135 -24.30 -6.62 1.52
C ASN A 135 -23.22 -6.23 0.49
N PRO A 136 -22.96 -7.07 -0.52
CA PRO A 136 -21.90 -6.87 -1.50
C PRO A 136 -22.05 -5.58 -2.33
N ASP A 137 -23.27 -5.06 -2.47
CA ASP A 137 -23.56 -3.81 -3.19
C ASP A 137 -23.27 -2.54 -2.37
N SER A 138 -22.77 -2.69 -1.15
CA SER A 138 -22.44 -1.57 -0.29
C SER A 138 -21.36 -0.70 -0.91
N ARG A 139 -21.56 0.62 -0.90
CA ARG A 139 -20.54 1.62 -1.29
C ARG A 139 -19.56 1.95 -0.16
N ARG A 140 -19.66 1.24 0.98
CA ARG A 140 -18.85 1.44 2.20
C ARG A 140 -17.90 0.28 2.48
N LEU A 141 -17.58 -0.53 1.47
CA LEU A 141 -16.59 -1.62 1.56
C LEU A 141 -15.18 -1.03 1.55
N MET A 142 -14.77 -0.47 2.67
CA MET A 142 -13.57 0.35 2.78
C MET A 142 -12.88 0.12 4.12
N VAL A 143 -11.54 0.19 4.11
CA VAL A 143 -10.69 0.18 5.30
C VAL A 143 -9.75 1.39 5.24
N SER A 144 -9.64 2.13 6.34
CA SER A 144 -8.76 3.29 6.48
C SER A 144 -7.64 3.00 7.49
N ALA A 145 -6.42 3.37 7.12
CA ALA A 145 -5.28 3.39 8.05
C ALA A 145 -4.94 4.82 8.52
N TRP A 146 -5.62 5.84 7.98
CA TRP A 146 -5.36 7.22 8.34
C TRP A 146 -6.11 7.59 9.63
N ALA A 147 -5.37 7.72 10.72
CA ALA A 147 -5.85 8.07 12.06
C ALA A 147 -5.20 9.39 12.51
N PRO A 148 -5.80 10.56 12.25
CA PRO A 148 -5.18 11.86 12.50
C PRO A 148 -4.72 12.07 13.95
N HIS A 149 -5.40 11.47 14.90
CA HIS A 149 -5.10 11.56 16.33
C HIS A 149 -3.90 10.70 16.77
N GLU A 150 -3.49 9.71 15.96
CA GLU A 150 -2.37 8.79 16.24
C GLU A 150 -1.13 9.05 15.38
N ILE A 151 -1.20 9.93 14.37
CA ILE A 151 -0.11 10.14 13.39
C ILE A 151 1.23 10.49 14.06
N ASN A 152 1.20 11.30 15.12
CA ASN A 152 2.42 11.71 15.83
C ASN A 152 3.04 10.58 16.68
N GLU A 153 2.32 9.50 16.89
CA GLU A 153 2.78 8.31 17.61
C GLU A 153 3.38 7.25 16.67
N MET A 154 3.22 7.42 15.37
CA MET A 154 3.72 6.51 14.34
C MET A 154 5.17 6.82 14.00
N VAL A 155 5.97 5.78 13.73
CA VAL A 155 7.33 5.95 13.15
C VAL A 155 7.25 6.65 11.80
N LEU A 156 6.27 6.28 10.97
CA LEU A 156 5.91 6.97 9.73
C LEU A 156 4.38 6.99 9.56
N PRO A 157 3.80 8.09 9.07
CA PRO A 157 2.41 8.10 8.64
C PRO A 157 2.14 7.07 7.54
N PRO A 158 0.91 6.51 7.45
CA PRO A 158 0.60 5.47 6.49
C PRO A 158 0.67 5.97 5.04
N CYS A 159 1.50 5.31 4.20
CA CYS A 159 1.61 5.60 2.78
C CYS A 159 0.38 5.10 2.01
N HIS A 160 -0.05 3.86 2.26
CA HIS A 160 -1.34 3.34 1.79
C HIS A 160 -2.39 3.58 2.87
N TYR A 161 -2.98 4.76 2.81
CA TYR A 161 -3.87 5.26 3.86
C TYR A 161 -5.28 4.65 3.86
N ALA A 162 -5.72 4.08 2.75
CA ALA A 162 -7.01 3.40 2.62
C ALA A 162 -7.03 2.44 1.43
N PHE A 163 -7.95 1.48 1.47
CA PHE A 163 -8.37 0.73 0.30
C PHE A 163 -9.89 0.55 0.29
N GLN A 164 -10.44 0.37 -0.88
CA GLN A 164 -11.86 0.13 -1.11
C GLN A 164 -12.05 -1.11 -1.98
N VAL A 165 -13.07 -1.88 -1.68
CA VAL A 165 -13.53 -3.02 -2.47
C VAL A 165 -14.79 -2.65 -3.22
N TYR A 166 -14.90 -3.11 -4.46
CA TYR A 166 -16.09 -3.01 -5.27
C TYR A 166 -16.42 -4.39 -5.82
N ILE A 167 -17.62 -4.88 -5.56
CA ILE A 167 -18.08 -6.17 -6.05
C ILE A 167 -18.93 -5.93 -7.30
N ASN A 168 -18.60 -6.64 -8.38
CA ASN A 168 -19.32 -6.58 -9.65
C ASN A 168 -19.74 -7.99 -10.06
N ASN A 169 -21.04 -8.25 -10.15
CA ASN A 169 -21.61 -9.55 -10.53
C ASN A 169 -21.05 -10.73 -9.70
N GLY A 170 -20.83 -10.52 -8.38
CA GLY A 170 -20.34 -11.54 -7.46
C GLY A 170 -18.84 -11.80 -7.52
N THR A 171 -18.09 -10.94 -8.22
CA THR A 171 -16.60 -11.00 -8.31
C THR A 171 -15.94 -9.69 -7.91
#